data_4dffd724c58c22511d514739c8789101
#
_entry.id   4dffd724c58c22511d514739c8789101
#
_cell.length_a   1.000
_cell.length_b   1.000
_cell.length_c   1.000
_cell.angle_alpha   90.00
_cell.angle_beta   90.00
_cell.angle_gamma   90.00
#
_symmetry.space_group_name_H-M   'P 1'
#
loop_
_entity.id
_entity.type
_entity.pdbx_description
1 polymer ?
#
loop_
_entity_poly.entity_id
_entity_poly.type
_entity_poly.pdbx_seq_one_letter_code
_entity_poly.pdbx_strand_id
1 'polypeptide(L)' 'VVGRLLRPPRKGSVVVIEFPDGLHEYVTTPVKRVLKVSGRDVYYIQTANSRYRLEVQSGEAIAAEAAR' A
#
# COMPACT_ATOMS: atom_id res chain seq x y z
N VAL A 1 -4.37 -7.65 3.08
CA VAL A 1 -3.88 -7.00 4.31
C VAL A 1 -4.73 -5.76 4.58
N VAL A 2 -5.24 -5.65 5.77
CA VAL A 2 -6.02 -4.48 6.21
C VAL A 2 -5.34 -3.88 7.43
N GLY A 3 -5.15 -2.56 7.41
CA GLY A 3 -4.53 -1.86 8.52
C GLY A 3 -4.46 -0.37 8.25
N ARG A 4 -3.65 0.33 9.02
CA ARG A 4 -3.48 1.77 8.88
C ARG A 4 -2.24 2.07 8.04
N LEU A 5 -2.43 2.83 6.97
CA LEU A 5 -1.32 3.31 6.15
C LEU A 5 -0.63 4.45 6.91
N LEU A 6 0.66 4.29 7.21
CA LEU A 6 1.38 5.26 8.01
C LEU A 6 1.79 6.50 7.21
N ARG A 7 1.96 6.37 5.92
CA ARG A 7 2.28 7.49 5.03
C ARG A 7 1.85 7.16 3.60
N PRO A 8 1.63 8.17 2.75
CA PRO A 8 1.27 7.92 1.35
C PRO A 8 2.34 7.11 0.63
N PRO A 9 1.94 6.24 -0.32
CA PRO A 9 2.91 5.49 -1.12
C PRO A 9 3.79 6.43 -1.94
N ARG A 10 5.08 6.16 -1.97
CA ARG A 10 6.05 6.99 -2.71
C ARG A 10 7.07 6.12 -3.41
N LYS A 11 7.42 6.52 -4.63
CA LYS A 11 8.50 5.88 -5.35
C LYS A 11 9.81 5.97 -4.55
N GLY A 12 10.51 4.87 -4.43
CA GLY A 12 11.77 4.79 -3.70
C GLY A 12 11.64 4.46 -2.23
N SER A 13 10.43 4.47 -1.69
CA SER A 13 10.17 4.16 -0.29
C SER A 13 9.38 2.87 -0.14
N VAL A 14 9.49 2.25 1.04
CA VAL A 14 8.66 1.08 1.38
C VAL A 14 7.25 1.55 1.74
N VAL A 15 6.26 0.67 1.53
CA VAL A 15 4.91 0.88 2.03
C VAL A 15 4.79 0.14 3.36
N VAL A 16 4.31 0.83 4.38
CA VAL A 16 4.15 0.28 5.72
C VAL A 16 2.68 0.36 6.11
N ILE A 17 2.10 -0.78 6.44
CA ILE A 17 0.72 -0.89 6.91
C ILE A 17 0.75 -1.47 8.32
N GLU A 18 0.31 -0.69 9.29
CA GLU A 18 0.23 -1.10 10.66
C GLU A 18 -1.04 -1.90 10.88
N PHE A 19 -0.91 -3.11 11.46
CA PHE A 19 -2.06 -3.94 11.75
C PHE A 19 -2.89 -3.38 12.90
N PRO A 20 -4.17 -3.77 13.00
CA PRO A 20 -5.06 -3.24 14.05
C PRO A 20 -4.58 -3.50 15.47
N ASP A 21 -3.75 -4.52 15.70
CA ASP A 21 -3.21 -4.80 17.03
C ASP A 21 -2.14 -3.79 17.48
N GLY A 22 -1.64 -2.96 16.54
CA GLY A 22 -0.60 -1.99 16.84
C GLY A 22 0.78 -2.60 17.12
N LEU A 23 0.92 -3.92 16.98
CA LEU A 23 2.16 -4.64 17.31
C LEU A 23 2.89 -5.14 16.09
N HIS A 24 2.22 -5.23 14.95
CA HIS A 24 2.79 -5.78 13.73
C HIS A 24 2.58 -4.83 12.56
N GLU A 25 3.48 -4.94 11.61
CA GLU A 25 3.43 -4.14 10.38
C GLU A 25 3.64 -5.05 9.17
N TYR A 26 2.97 -4.69 8.08
CA TYR A 26 3.27 -5.26 6.78
C TYR A 26 4.14 -4.27 6.03
N VAL A 27 5.33 -4.67 5.62
CA VAL A 27 6.29 -3.79 4.96
C VAL A 27 6.65 -4.37 3.60
N THR A 28 6.53 -3.55 2.56
CA THR A 28 6.93 -3.98 1.21
C THR A 28 8.42 -3.70 0.97
N THR A 29 8.96 -4.25 -0.10
CA THR A 29 10.23 -3.78 -0.64
C THR A 29 10.01 -2.37 -1.22
N PRO A 30 11.09 -1.62 -1.53
CA PRO A 30 10.93 -0.27 -2.05
C PRO A 30 10.06 -0.21 -3.31
N VAL A 31 9.20 0.78 -3.36
CA VAL A 31 8.26 0.98 -4.45
C VAL A 31 9.02 1.48 -5.68
N LYS A 32 8.81 0.84 -6.80
CA LYS A 32 9.38 1.25 -8.09
C LYS A 32 8.43 2.12 -8.87
N ARG A 33 7.12 1.94 -8.67
CA ARG A 33 6.11 2.64 -9.43
C ARG A 33 4.85 2.81 -8.60
N VAL A 34 4.27 4.01 -8.66
CA VAL A 34 2.99 4.32 -8.03
C VAL A 34 2.09 4.94 -9.09
N LEU A 35 0.88 4.41 -9.21
CA LEU A 35 -0.16 5.01 -10.03
C LEU A 35 -1.38 5.25 -9.15
N LYS A 36 -1.74 6.50 -8.95
CA LYS A 36 -2.95 6.86 -8.23
C LYS A 36 -4.09 6.98 -9.24
N VAL A 37 -5.21 6.32 -8.95
CA VAL A 37 -6.40 6.43 -9.79
C VAL A 37 -7.06 7.78 -9.54
N SER A 38 -7.28 8.54 -10.61
CA SER A 38 -7.87 9.86 -10.53
C SER A 38 -9.26 9.85 -9.90
N GLY A 39 -9.50 10.75 -8.93
CA GLY A 39 -10.77 10.87 -8.25
C GLY A 39 -11.07 9.77 -7.25
N ARG A 40 -10.12 8.90 -6.95
CA ARG A 40 -10.28 7.81 -6.00
C ARG A 40 -9.04 7.68 -5.11
N ASP A 41 -9.23 7.10 -3.93
CA ASP A 41 -8.13 6.81 -3.02
C ASP A 41 -7.62 5.38 -3.26
N VAL A 42 -7.35 5.08 -4.51
CA VAL A 42 -6.84 3.78 -4.95
C VAL A 42 -5.48 3.99 -5.60
N TYR A 43 -4.53 3.19 -5.18
CA TYR A 43 -3.16 3.22 -5.71
C TYR A 43 -2.79 1.86 -6.27
N TYR A 44 -2.18 1.84 -7.43
CA TYR A 44 -1.52 0.64 -7.95
C TYR A 44 -0.03 0.80 -7.73
N ILE A 45 0.55 -0.13 -7.00
CA ILE A 45 1.94 -0.05 -6.54
C ILE A 45 2.71 -1.23 -7.10
N GLN A 46 3.87 -0.96 -7.68
CA GLN A 46 4.78 -1.98 -8.15
C GLN A 46 6.07 -1.90 -7.35
N THR A 47 6.48 -3.04 -6.78
CA THR A 47 7.79 -3.23 -6.18
C THR A 47 8.62 -4.14 -7.08
N ALA A 48 9.83 -4.49 -6.65
CA ALA A 48 10.68 -5.40 -7.42
C ALA A 48 10.04 -6.77 -7.64
N ASN A 49 9.25 -7.24 -6.67
CA ASN A 49 8.77 -8.63 -6.66
C ASN A 49 7.26 -8.76 -6.86
N SER A 50 6.50 -7.69 -6.64
CA SER A 50 5.04 -7.80 -6.57
C SER A 50 4.35 -6.55 -7.06
N ARG A 51 3.06 -6.70 -7.32
CA ARG A 51 2.15 -5.60 -7.62
C ARG A 51 1.02 -5.63 -6.61
N TYR A 52 0.62 -4.45 -6.14
CA TYR A 52 -0.42 -4.32 -5.15
C TYR A 52 -1.48 -3.33 -5.60
N ARG A 53 -2.71 -3.60 -5.21
CA ARG A 53 -3.79 -2.62 -5.24
C ARG A 53 -4.02 -2.16 -3.81
N LEU A 54 -3.83 -0.88 -3.56
CA LEU A 54 -4.01 -0.28 -2.25
C LEU A 54 -5.21 0.65 -2.30
N GLU A 55 -6.20 0.37 -1.48
CA GLU A 55 -7.37 1.21 -1.32
C GLU A 55 -7.37 1.82 0.06
N VAL A 56 -7.56 3.14 0.14
CA VAL A 56 -7.57 3.86 1.42
C VAL A 56 -8.98 4.37 1.67
N GLN A 57 -9.57 3.98 2.79
CA GLN A 57 -10.92 4.39 3.18
C GLN A 57 -10.92 4.79 4.65
N SER A 58 -11.29 6.04 4.92
CA SER A 58 -11.42 6.54 6.31
C SER A 58 -10.18 6.27 7.16
N GLY A 59 -8.99 6.45 6.58
CA GLY A 59 -7.73 6.22 7.27
C GLY A 59 -7.28 4.78 7.31
N GLU A 60 -8.11 3.84 6.87
CA GLU A 60 -7.77 2.43 6.79
C GLU A 60 -7.30 2.07 5.39
N ALA A 61 -6.24 1.28 5.32
CA ALA A 61 -5.70 0.82 4.05
C ALA A 61 -6.00 -0.66 3.84
N ILE A 62 -6.48 -0.99 2.66
CA ILE A 62 -6.72 -2.38 2.25
C ILE A 62 -5.76 -2.66 1.10
N ALA A 63 -4.80 -3.52 1.33
CA ALA A 63 -3.81 -3.88 0.33
C ALA A 63 -4.00 -5.33 -0.11
N ALA A 64 -4.06 -5.53 -1.41
CA ALA A 64 -4.16 -6.85 -2.00
C ALA A 64 -3.11 -6.98 -3.09
N GLU A 65 -2.45 -8.14 -3.16
CA GLU A 65 -1.54 -8.41 -4.24
C GLU A 65 -2.33 -8.53 -5.54
N ALA A 66 -1.95 -7.74 -6.54
CA ALA A 66 -2.64 -7.75 -7.80
C ALA A 66 -2.21 -8.96 -8.63
N ALA A 67 -3.17 -9.54 -9.36
CA ALA A 67 -2.88 -10.59 -10.31
C ALA A 67 -1.99 -10.04 -11.43
N ARG A 68 -1.10 -10.87 -11.92
CA ARG A 68 -0.23 -10.54 -13.03
C ARG A 68 -0.91 -10.78 -14.35
#